data_0498be9494e169fadbd1411e4d14d6d3
#
_entry.id   0498be9494e169fadbd1411e4d14d6d3
#
_cell.length_a   1.000
_cell.length_b   1.000
_cell.length_c   1.000
_cell.angle_alpha   90.00
_cell.angle_beta   90.00
_cell.angle_gamma   90.00
#
_symmetry.space_group_name_H-M   'P 1'
#
loop_
_entity.id
_entity.type
_entity.pdbx_description
1 polymer ?
#
loop_
_entity_poly.entity_id
_entity_poly.type
_entity_poly.pdbx_seq_one_letter_code
_entity_poly.pdbx_strand_id
1 'polypeptide(L)'
;SITPINYSNQESLSEILPNKNQFDGPTMLIGAGHDVYSKILQGKKYLEKLTDQDIFSIAVLRPSYKLNFFDLIIAPEHDFRKRRLPENVISFQGSLATTSQTPIDKNKAIIAIGGLSKHYKFDQEILMKQLHYILSLYPKHKFKIFNSRRTPDELNIKLKNELGNYPNTKFIHLNSPG
;
A
#
# COMPACT_ATOMS: atom_id res chain seq x y z
N SER A 1 -2.03 -16.37 -19.55
CA SER A 1 -3.14 -15.94 -18.67
C SER A 1 -2.59 -15.42 -17.34
N ILE A 2 -3.25 -14.44 -16.75
CA ILE A 2 -2.91 -13.97 -15.40
C ILE A 2 -3.99 -14.52 -14.46
N THR A 3 -3.60 -15.36 -13.52
CA THR A 3 -4.52 -15.87 -12.50
C THR A 3 -4.24 -15.14 -11.19
N PRO A 4 -5.11 -14.21 -10.76
CA PRO A 4 -4.96 -13.57 -9.46
C PRO A 4 -5.23 -14.58 -8.35
N ILE A 5 -4.30 -14.73 -7.43
CA ILE A 5 -4.46 -15.57 -6.24
C ILE A 5 -4.67 -14.66 -5.05
N ASN A 6 -5.87 -14.65 -4.50
CA ASN A 6 -6.16 -13.98 -3.24
C ASN A 6 -5.79 -14.91 -2.08
N TYR A 7 -4.83 -14.50 -1.29
CA TYR A 7 -4.33 -15.28 -0.18
C TYR A 7 -4.94 -14.80 1.16
N SER A 8 -5.57 -15.72 1.89
CA SER A 8 -5.86 -15.54 3.31
C SER A 8 -4.80 -16.26 4.16
N ASN A 9 -4.46 -15.73 5.33
CA ASN A 9 -3.39 -16.27 6.20
C ASN A 9 -3.65 -17.70 6.73
N GLN A 10 -4.82 -18.30 6.42
CA GLN A 10 -5.25 -19.61 6.92
C GLN A 10 -5.18 -20.73 5.87
N GLU A 11 -4.96 -20.42 4.59
CA GLU A 11 -4.95 -21.40 3.52
C GLU A 11 -3.54 -21.99 3.28
N SER A 12 -3.47 -23.29 3.00
CA SER A 12 -2.22 -23.93 2.62
C SER A 12 -1.86 -23.61 1.17
N LEU A 13 -0.56 -23.62 0.83
CA LEU A 13 -0.12 -23.36 -0.54
C LEU A 13 -0.69 -24.37 -1.56
N SER A 14 -0.91 -25.61 -1.13
CA SER A 14 -1.48 -26.67 -1.97
C SER A 14 -2.96 -26.45 -2.32
N GLU A 15 -3.68 -25.66 -1.51
CA GLU A 15 -5.09 -25.31 -1.76
C GLU A 15 -5.21 -24.10 -2.70
N ILE A 16 -4.22 -23.22 -2.65
CA ILE A 16 -4.24 -21.95 -3.39
C ILE A 16 -3.62 -22.10 -4.77
N LEU A 17 -2.56 -22.92 -4.87
CA LEU A 17 -1.82 -23.07 -6.11
C LEU A 17 -2.49 -24.10 -7.01
N PRO A 18 -2.58 -23.80 -8.33
CA PRO A 18 -3.22 -24.68 -9.29
C PRO A 18 -2.51 -26.04 -9.38
N ASN A 19 -3.24 -27.05 -9.84
CA ASN A 19 -2.69 -28.39 -10.08
C ASN A 19 -1.66 -28.39 -11.24
N LYS A 20 -0.75 -29.39 -11.25
CA LYS A 20 0.34 -29.52 -12.23
C LYS A 20 -0.10 -29.32 -13.69
N ASN A 21 -1.30 -29.76 -14.05
CA ASN A 21 -1.84 -29.69 -15.42
C ASN A 21 -2.24 -28.27 -15.87
N GLN A 22 -2.09 -27.27 -15.03
CA GLN A 22 -2.41 -25.87 -15.34
C GLN A 22 -1.18 -25.02 -15.66
N PHE A 23 0.02 -25.61 -15.62
CA PHE A 23 1.29 -24.93 -15.88
C PHE A 23 1.92 -25.41 -17.19
N ASP A 24 1.39 -24.91 -18.32
CA ASP A 24 1.86 -25.30 -19.66
C ASP A 24 2.96 -24.38 -20.23
N GLY A 25 3.64 -23.60 -19.40
CA GLY A 25 4.67 -22.67 -19.87
C GLY A 25 5.36 -21.89 -18.75
N PRO A 26 6.19 -20.89 -19.10
CA PRO A 26 6.94 -20.10 -18.15
C PRO A 26 6.03 -19.51 -17.08
N THR A 27 6.33 -19.82 -15.83
CA THR A 27 5.51 -19.41 -14.69
C THR A 27 6.25 -18.37 -13.86
N MET A 28 5.52 -17.32 -13.46
CA MET A 28 6.08 -16.27 -12.61
C MET A 28 5.15 -16.01 -11.42
N LEU A 29 5.75 -15.80 -10.25
CA LEU A 29 5.07 -15.38 -9.03
C LEU A 29 5.38 -13.92 -8.74
N ILE A 30 4.34 -13.10 -8.62
CA ILE A 30 4.47 -11.69 -8.33
C ILE A 30 3.62 -11.31 -7.13
N GLY A 31 4.14 -10.47 -6.24
CA GLY A 31 3.37 -9.97 -5.12
C GLY A 31 4.02 -8.82 -4.38
N ALA A 32 3.20 -8.15 -3.57
CA ALA A 32 3.57 -6.97 -2.79
C ALA A 32 3.16 -7.12 -1.32
N GLY A 33 4.03 -6.65 -0.42
CA GLY A 33 3.76 -6.61 1.01
C GLY A 33 4.45 -7.72 1.81
N HIS A 34 4.70 -7.43 3.10
CA HIS A 34 5.52 -8.27 3.97
C HIS A 34 5.03 -9.72 4.09
N ASP A 35 3.71 -9.90 4.21
CA ASP A 35 3.10 -11.22 4.43
C ASP A 35 3.12 -12.09 3.17
N VAL A 36 3.23 -11.44 2.00
CA VAL A 36 3.22 -12.13 0.69
C VAL A 36 4.60 -12.68 0.32
N TYR A 37 5.69 -12.04 0.73
CA TYR A 37 7.04 -12.43 0.30
C TYR A 37 7.44 -13.83 0.71
N SER A 38 7.11 -14.23 1.94
CA SER A 38 7.35 -15.61 2.40
C SER A 38 6.61 -16.63 1.55
N LYS A 39 5.40 -16.29 1.10
CA LYS A 39 4.56 -17.16 0.27
C LYS A 39 5.07 -17.27 -1.16
N ILE A 40 5.59 -16.18 -1.72
CA ILE A 40 6.27 -16.22 -3.03
C ILE A 40 7.45 -17.20 -2.97
N LEU A 41 8.30 -17.11 -1.95
CA LEU A 41 9.47 -17.96 -1.81
C LEU A 41 9.11 -19.44 -1.54
N GLN A 42 8.08 -19.70 -0.76
CA GLN A 42 7.56 -21.04 -0.52
C GLN A 42 6.88 -21.59 -1.78
N GLY A 43 6.07 -20.77 -2.45
CA GLY A 43 5.39 -21.13 -3.69
C GLY A 43 6.36 -21.45 -4.82
N LYS A 44 7.44 -20.65 -4.97
CA LYS A 44 8.52 -20.91 -5.91
C LYS A 44 9.08 -22.32 -5.69
N LYS A 45 9.54 -22.66 -4.50
CA LYS A 45 10.08 -23.98 -4.17
C LYS A 45 9.08 -25.12 -4.39
N TYR A 46 7.82 -24.90 -4.07
CA TYR A 46 6.77 -25.89 -4.26
C TYR A 46 6.53 -26.17 -5.74
N LEU A 47 6.38 -25.12 -6.55
CA LEU A 47 6.12 -25.24 -7.98
C LEU A 47 7.33 -25.81 -8.75
N GLU A 48 8.55 -25.40 -8.42
CA GLU A 48 9.77 -25.98 -9.01
C GLU A 48 9.84 -27.51 -8.82
N LYS A 49 9.46 -28.00 -7.61
CA LYS A 49 9.37 -29.44 -7.36
C LYS A 49 8.22 -30.13 -8.09
N LEU A 50 7.11 -29.43 -8.27
CA LEU A 50 5.92 -30.00 -8.87
C LEU A 50 6.03 -30.08 -10.40
N THR A 51 6.64 -29.08 -11.04
CA THR A 51 6.64 -28.91 -12.50
C THR A 51 7.96 -29.24 -13.15
N ASP A 52 9.04 -29.35 -12.37
CA ASP A 52 10.42 -29.47 -12.87
C ASP A 52 10.83 -28.30 -13.81
N GLN A 53 10.29 -27.12 -13.53
CA GLN A 53 10.53 -25.88 -14.27
C GLN A 53 11.08 -24.80 -13.33
N ASP A 54 11.88 -23.89 -13.87
CA ASP A 54 12.31 -22.69 -13.17
C ASP A 54 11.14 -21.72 -13.02
N ILE A 55 10.85 -21.34 -11.78
CA ILE A 55 9.79 -20.41 -11.44
C ILE A 55 10.40 -19.03 -11.14
N PHE A 56 9.98 -18.01 -11.89
CA PHE A 56 10.48 -16.66 -11.73
C PHE A 56 9.71 -15.91 -10.63
N SER A 57 10.41 -15.31 -9.68
CA SER A 57 9.83 -14.61 -8.52
C SER A 57 10.06 -13.12 -8.57
N ILE A 58 8.98 -12.34 -8.44
CA ILE A 58 9.00 -10.87 -8.44
C ILE A 58 8.45 -10.32 -7.13
N ALA A 59 9.27 -9.58 -6.42
CA ALA A 59 8.82 -8.79 -5.27
C ALA A 59 8.52 -7.34 -5.71
N VAL A 60 7.30 -6.89 -5.48
CA VAL A 60 6.91 -5.48 -5.65
C VAL A 60 7.01 -4.78 -4.30
N LEU A 61 7.71 -3.65 -4.24
CA LEU A 61 8.25 -2.99 -3.06
C LEU A 61 9.43 -3.76 -2.45
N ARG A 62 10.22 -3.05 -1.64
CA ARG A 62 11.42 -3.64 -1.05
C ARG A 62 11.08 -4.68 0.04
N PRO A 63 11.46 -5.95 -0.15
CA PRO A 63 11.24 -6.97 0.88
C PRO A 63 12.19 -6.79 2.06
N SER A 64 11.78 -7.25 3.25
CA SER A 64 12.63 -7.37 4.44
C SER A 64 13.60 -8.56 4.37
N TYR A 65 13.43 -9.43 3.40
CA TYR A 65 14.29 -10.58 3.13
C TYR A 65 15.57 -10.16 2.39
N LYS A 66 16.56 -11.08 2.31
CA LYS A 66 17.72 -10.87 1.47
C LYS A 66 17.27 -10.70 0.01
N LEU A 67 17.76 -9.65 -0.65
CA LEU A 67 17.29 -9.26 -1.97
C LEU A 67 17.58 -10.33 -3.04
N ASN A 68 18.64 -11.10 -2.88
CA ASN A 68 19.01 -12.19 -3.79
C ASN A 68 18.11 -13.45 -3.69
N PHE A 69 17.10 -13.44 -2.81
CA PHE A 69 16.12 -14.54 -2.80
C PHE A 69 15.05 -14.40 -3.88
N PHE A 70 14.95 -13.23 -4.48
CA PHE A 70 14.01 -12.94 -5.57
C PHE A 70 14.77 -12.77 -6.87
N ASP A 71 14.17 -13.21 -7.96
CA ASP A 71 14.78 -13.06 -9.29
C ASP A 71 14.69 -11.59 -9.74
N LEU A 72 13.61 -10.90 -9.37
CA LEU A 72 13.43 -9.47 -9.63
C LEU A 72 12.76 -8.75 -8.45
N ILE A 73 13.21 -7.53 -8.19
CA ILE A 73 12.58 -6.64 -7.22
C ILE A 73 12.27 -5.32 -7.92
N ILE A 74 11.02 -4.87 -7.81
CA ILE A 74 10.56 -3.57 -8.33
C ILE A 74 10.18 -2.69 -7.14
N ALA A 75 11.00 -1.70 -6.80
CA ALA A 75 10.81 -0.92 -5.58
C ALA A 75 11.24 0.54 -5.73
N PRO A 76 10.67 1.47 -4.92
CA PRO A 76 11.02 2.87 -5.00
C PRO A 76 12.46 3.13 -4.53
N GLU A 77 13.13 4.08 -5.17
CA GLU A 77 14.53 4.45 -4.87
C GLU A 77 14.76 4.79 -3.40
N HIS A 78 13.81 5.45 -2.75
CA HIS A 78 13.95 5.88 -1.35
C HIS A 78 14.08 4.72 -0.36
N ASP A 79 13.70 3.50 -0.75
CA ASP A 79 13.86 2.30 0.08
C ASP A 79 15.32 1.82 0.16
N PHE A 80 16.20 2.28 -0.72
CA PHE A 80 17.58 1.77 -0.86
C PHE A 80 18.67 2.68 -0.29
N ARG A 81 18.35 3.84 0.28
CA ARG A 81 19.30 4.73 0.99
C ARG A 81 20.63 4.94 0.27
N LYS A 82 20.64 5.46 -0.94
CA LYS A 82 21.87 5.83 -1.71
C LYS A 82 22.92 4.70 -1.85
N ARG A 83 22.54 3.44 -1.72
CA ARG A 83 23.45 2.30 -1.96
C ARG A 83 23.38 1.90 -3.44
N ARG A 84 24.50 1.31 -3.94
CA ARG A 84 24.47 0.66 -5.24
C ARG A 84 23.36 -0.42 -5.22
N LEU A 85 22.47 -0.34 -6.19
CA LEU A 85 21.39 -1.29 -6.32
C LEU A 85 21.94 -2.65 -6.76
N PRO A 86 21.48 -3.77 -6.23
CA PRO A 86 21.72 -5.08 -6.78
C PRO A 86 21.20 -5.19 -8.22
N GLU A 87 21.79 -6.08 -9.02
CA GLU A 87 21.45 -6.25 -10.43
C GLU A 87 20.00 -6.69 -10.65
N ASN A 88 19.43 -7.41 -9.68
CA ASN A 88 18.03 -7.86 -9.72
C ASN A 88 17.03 -6.82 -9.18
N VAL A 89 17.41 -5.54 -9.09
CA VAL A 89 16.53 -4.47 -8.62
C VAL A 89 16.28 -3.45 -9.72
N ILE A 90 15.01 -3.27 -10.06
CA ILE A 90 14.52 -2.13 -10.85
C ILE A 90 13.94 -1.11 -9.87
N SER A 91 14.50 0.10 -9.84
CA SER A 91 13.99 1.17 -8.99
C SER A 91 13.20 2.21 -9.78
N PHE A 92 12.24 2.86 -9.10
CA PHE A 92 11.44 3.94 -9.65
C PHE A 92 11.31 5.09 -8.64
N GLN A 93 11.00 6.28 -9.12
CA GLN A 93 10.74 7.44 -8.26
C GLN A 93 9.26 7.49 -7.88
N GLY A 94 8.98 7.84 -6.62
CA GLY A 94 7.62 8.01 -6.12
C GLY A 94 6.97 6.70 -5.65
N SER A 95 5.69 6.52 -5.93
CA SER A 95 4.88 5.37 -5.54
C SER A 95 4.17 4.77 -6.75
N LEU A 96 3.97 3.45 -6.75
CA LEU A 96 3.12 2.79 -7.73
C LEU A 96 1.66 3.16 -7.43
N ALA A 97 1.05 3.92 -8.31
CA ALA A 97 -0.35 4.31 -8.22
C ALA A 97 -0.94 4.51 -9.60
N THR A 98 -2.18 4.11 -9.78
CA THR A 98 -2.96 4.48 -10.95
C THR A 98 -3.52 5.87 -10.75
N THR A 99 -3.17 6.80 -11.63
CA THR A 99 -3.71 8.16 -11.59
C THR A 99 -4.55 8.42 -12.84
N SER A 100 -5.68 9.08 -12.66
CA SER A 100 -6.46 9.62 -13.79
C SER A 100 -5.99 11.04 -14.06
N GLN A 101 -5.86 11.41 -15.34
CA GLN A 101 -5.60 12.79 -15.75
C GLN A 101 -6.90 13.61 -15.68
N THR A 102 -7.42 13.80 -14.48
CA THR A 102 -8.55 14.70 -14.25
C THR A 102 -8.04 16.12 -14.04
N PRO A 103 -8.70 17.14 -14.63
CA PRO A 103 -8.35 18.53 -14.38
C PRO A 103 -8.37 18.86 -12.88
N ILE A 104 -7.34 19.58 -12.42
CA ILE A 104 -7.25 20.01 -11.02
C ILE A 104 -8.29 21.09 -10.77
N ASP A 105 -9.24 20.82 -9.87
CA ASP A 105 -10.14 21.84 -9.36
C ASP A 105 -9.45 22.63 -8.25
N LYS A 106 -9.07 23.86 -8.55
CA LYS A 106 -8.32 24.73 -7.63
C LYS A 106 -9.11 25.08 -6.35
N ASN A 107 -10.42 24.86 -6.32
CA ASN A 107 -11.27 25.12 -5.16
C ASN A 107 -11.52 23.86 -4.32
N LYS A 108 -10.92 22.74 -4.64
CA LYS A 108 -11.02 21.49 -3.88
C LYS A 108 -9.68 21.10 -3.28
N ALA A 109 -9.71 20.65 -2.06
CA ALA A 109 -8.53 20.15 -1.36
C ALA A 109 -8.80 18.80 -0.70
N ILE A 110 -7.77 17.97 -0.62
CA ILE A 110 -7.79 16.70 0.10
C ILE A 110 -6.81 16.81 1.25
N ILE A 111 -7.26 16.41 2.44
CA ILE A 111 -6.40 16.23 3.62
C ILE A 111 -6.46 14.76 3.99
N ALA A 112 -5.32 14.08 3.91
CA ALA A 112 -5.19 12.69 4.33
C ALA A 112 -4.52 12.62 5.70
N ILE A 113 -5.25 12.11 6.70
CA ILE A 113 -4.76 12.00 8.07
C ILE A 113 -4.18 10.61 8.27
N GLY A 114 -2.91 10.56 8.63
CA GLY A 114 -2.24 9.33 9.05
C GLY A 114 -2.69 8.89 10.45
N GLY A 115 -1.77 8.30 11.19
CA GLY A 115 -2.03 7.86 12.55
C GLY A 115 -0.73 7.46 13.26
N LEU A 116 -0.84 6.65 14.29
CA LEU A 116 0.29 6.22 15.10
C LEU A 116 1.39 5.59 14.26
N SER A 117 2.63 5.93 14.55
CA SER A 117 3.83 5.41 13.89
C SER A 117 4.98 5.31 14.88
N LYS A 118 5.79 4.26 14.74
CA LYS A 118 7.05 4.12 15.52
C LYS A 118 8.14 5.10 15.07
N HIS A 119 7.95 5.80 13.97
CA HIS A 119 8.98 6.65 13.37
C HIS A 119 8.84 8.13 13.71
N TYR A 120 7.68 8.55 14.27
CA TYR A 120 7.43 9.94 14.68
C TYR A 120 6.39 10.01 15.79
N LYS A 121 6.44 11.09 16.56
CA LYS A 121 5.44 11.39 17.57
C LYS A 121 4.20 11.96 16.88
N PHE A 122 3.07 11.27 17.02
CA PHE A 122 1.79 11.71 16.50
C PHE A 122 1.04 12.50 17.59
N ASP A 123 0.97 13.82 17.44
CA ASP A 123 0.31 14.73 18.37
C ASP A 123 -1.05 15.16 17.82
N GLN A 124 -2.12 14.68 18.45
CA GLN A 124 -3.49 14.94 18.02
C GLN A 124 -3.92 16.39 18.24
N GLU A 125 -3.44 17.04 19.30
CA GLU A 125 -3.81 18.44 19.61
C GLU A 125 -3.16 19.40 18.59
N ILE A 126 -1.91 19.16 18.26
CA ILE A 126 -1.23 19.95 17.22
C ILE A 126 -1.92 19.73 15.87
N LEU A 127 -2.28 18.50 15.53
CA LEU A 127 -2.99 18.21 14.30
C LEU A 127 -4.32 18.96 14.21
N MET A 128 -5.14 18.93 15.28
CA MET A 128 -6.42 19.62 15.30
C MET A 128 -6.25 21.13 15.14
N LYS A 129 -5.29 21.73 15.83
CA LYS A 129 -4.98 23.16 15.67
C LYS A 129 -4.59 23.51 14.23
N GLN A 130 -3.77 22.68 13.59
CA GLN A 130 -3.38 22.87 12.19
C GLN A 130 -4.57 22.73 11.24
N LEU A 131 -5.47 21.78 11.46
CA LEU A 131 -6.68 21.61 10.67
C LEU A 131 -7.59 22.84 10.78
N HIS A 132 -7.90 23.29 11.99
CA HIS A 132 -8.70 24.49 12.20
C HIS A 132 -8.07 25.72 11.53
N TYR A 133 -6.75 25.88 11.63
CA TYR A 133 -6.04 26.97 10.99
C TYR A 133 -6.17 26.91 9.45
N ILE A 134 -5.94 25.75 8.85
CA ILE A 134 -6.06 25.59 7.38
C ILE A 134 -7.50 25.86 6.92
N LEU A 135 -8.50 25.32 7.61
CA LEU A 135 -9.89 25.51 7.24
C LEU A 135 -10.33 26.98 7.36
N SER A 136 -9.83 27.70 8.36
CA SER A 136 -10.10 29.15 8.53
C SER A 136 -9.40 30.00 7.46
N LEU A 137 -8.21 29.59 7.03
CA LEU A 137 -7.42 30.30 6.03
C LEU A 137 -8.01 30.19 4.61
N TYR A 138 -8.71 29.09 4.33
CA TYR A 138 -9.28 28.80 3.02
C TYR A 138 -10.79 28.56 3.04
N PRO A 139 -11.61 29.53 3.47
CA PRO A 139 -13.05 29.34 3.69
C PRO A 139 -13.85 29.08 2.41
N LYS A 140 -13.29 29.41 1.24
CA LYS A 140 -13.94 29.20 -0.06
C LYS A 140 -13.61 27.82 -0.69
N HIS A 141 -12.65 27.08 -0.12
CA HIS A 141 -12.28 25.77 -0.61
C HIS A 141 -13.20 24.68 -0.05
N LYS A 142 -13.48 23.66 -0.86
CA LYS A 142 -14.17 22.44 -0.41
C LYS A 142 -13.14 21.39 0.01
N PHE A 143 -13.20 20.97 1.25
CA PHE A 143 -12.27 20.00 1.81
C PHE A 143 -12.89 18.60 1.90
N LYS A 144 -12.16 17.60 1.45
CA LYS A 144 -12.39 16.19 1.77
C LYS A 144 -11.29 15.73 2.71
N ILE A 145 -11.65 15.31 3.90
CA ILE A 145 -10.70 14.86 4.93
C ILE A 145 -10.87 13.37 5.11
N PHE A 146 -9.81 12.63 4.90
CA PHE A 146 -9.77 11.17 5.02
C PHE A 146 -8.94 10.77 6.24
N ASN A 147 -9.41 9.80 6.99
CA ASN A 147 -8.59 9.10 7.98
C ASN A 147 -7.85 7.90 7.35
N SER A 148 -7.07 7.21 8.17
CA SER A 148 -6.42 5.94 7.83
C SER A 148 -6.75 4.86 8.87
N ARG A 149 -6.45 3.60 8.58
CA ARG A 149 -6.56 2.48 9.53
C ARG A 149 -5.73 2.66 10.81
N ARG A 150 -4.73 3.55 10.79
CA ARG A 150 -3.87 3.87 11.93
C ARG A 150 -4.30 5.10 12.70
N THR A 151 -5.36 5.80 12.26
CA THR A 151 -5.90 6.97 12.97
C THR A 151 -6.62 6.48 14.22
N PRO A 152 -6.25 6.95 15.41
CA PRO A 152 -6.89 6.55 16.67
C PRO A 152 -8.39 6.85 16.67
N ASP A 153 -9.18 5.98 17.30
CA ASP A 153 -10.65 6.13 17.35
C ASP A 153 -11.09 7.42 18.05
N GLU A 154 -10.41 7.81 19.11
CA GLU A 154 -10.66 9.09 19.80
C GLU A 154 -10.50 10.28 18.86
N LEU A 155 -9.45 10.25 18.02
CA LEU A 155 -9.26 11.28 17.01
C LEU A 155 -10.34 11.24 15.92
N ASN A 156 -10.79 10.06 15.51
CA ASN A 156 -11.89 9.94 14.55
C ASN A 156 -13.17 10.59 15.06
N ILE A 157 -13.51 10.39 16.34
CA ILE A 157 -14.66 11.02 16.99
C ILE A 157 -14.49 12.55 17.03
N LYS A 158 -13.30 13.02 17.44
CA LYS A 158 -12.98 14.45 17.51
C LYS A 158 -13.07 15.12 16.13
N LEU A 159 -12.48 14.51 15.12
CA LEU A 159 -12.55 14.98 13.73
C LEU A 159 -14.00 15.10 13.23
N LYS A 160 -14.83 14.09 13.49
CA LYS A 160 -16.24 14.09 13.09
C LYS A 160 -17.02 15.22 13.78
N ASN A 161 -16.82 15.39 15.08
CA ASN A 161 -17.55 16.37 15.87
C ASN A 161 -17.13 17.81 15.58
N GLU A 162 -15.82 18.07 15.51
CA GLU A 162 -15.30 19.42 15.34
C GLU A 162 -15.33 19.90 13.89
N LEU A 163 -14.98 19.02 12.94
CA LEU A 163 -14.93 19.37 11.52
C LEU A 163 -16.32 19.37 10.87
N GLY A 164 -17.30 18.67 11.42
CA GLY A 164 -18.70 18.75 11.01
C GLY A 164 -19.32 20.15 11.10
N ASN A 165 -18.72 21.04 11.90
CA ASN A 165 -19.16 22.43 12.04
C ASN A 165 -18.72 23.35 10.88
N TYR A 166 -17.85 22.87 9.98
CA TYR A 166 -17.41 23.62 8.81
C TYR A 166 -18.24 23.22 7.58
N PRO A 167 -19.05 24.13 7.01
CA PRO A 167 -19.98 23.82 5.92
C PRO A 167 -19.28 23.41 4.61
N ASN A 168 -18.02 23.78 4.49
CA ASN A 168 -17.18 23.45 3.32
C ASN A 168 -16.32 22.19 3.48
N THR A 169 -16.57 21.40 4.54
CA THR A 169 -15.75 20.23 4.91
C THR A 169 -16.59 18.96 4.89
N LYS A 170 -16.06 17.90 4.30
CA LYS A 170 -16.59 16.54 4.36
C LYS A 170 -15.55 15.61 4.95
N PHE A 171 -15.83 15.04 6.13
CA PHE A 171 -15.03 13.97 6.71
C PHE A 171 -15.48 12.61 6.14
N ILE A 172 -14.53 11.85 5.62
CA ILE A 172 -14.76 10.54 5.03
C ILE A 172 -13.99 9.51 5.84
N HIS A 173 -14.72 8.70 6.58
CA HIS A 173 -14.15 7.61 7.36
C HIS A 173 -13.81 6.43 6.45
N LEU A 174 -12.64 5.82 6.62
CA LEU A 174 -12.16 4.70 5.78
C LEU A 174 -13.15 3.52 5.75
N ASN A 175 -13.87 3.28 6.85
CA ASN A 175 -14.84 2.19 6.98
C ASN A 175 -16.28 2.64 6.66
N SER A 176 -16.50 3.85 6.14
CA SER A 176 -17.83 4.26 5.69
C SER A 176 -18.14 3.56 4.37
N PRO A 177 -19.31 2.93 4.22
CA PRO A 177 -19.78 2.47 2.92
C PRO A 177 -19.83 3.68 1.99
N GLY A 178 -19.28 3.53 0.77
CA GLY A 178 -19.14 4.58 -0.24
C GLY A 178 -20.47 5.11 -0.76
#